data_b6b61d3fea6f9f10b1604f9aacd03022
#
_entry.id   b6b61d3fea6f9f10b1604f9aacd03022
#
_cell.length_a   1.000
_cell.length_b   1.000
_cell.length_c   1.000
_cell.angle_alpha   90.00
_cell.angle_beta   90.00
_cell.angle_gamma   90.00
#
_symmetry.space_group_name_H-M   'P 1'
#
loop_
_entity.id
_entity.type
_entity.pdbx_description
1 polymer ?
#
loop_
_entity_poly.entity_id
_entity_poly.type
_entity_poly.pdbx_seq_one_letter_code
_entity_poly.pdbx_strand_id
1 'polypeptide(L)'
;TEIGNTNAVRLIERKAIENIMAEQGLAQSGCVTDECAAEVGQLLGVQYMINGILGKMGDSYTIDAKMFSVETGETVQAVNTTYEGEIEGLLLEMQILSWEIVGLEVPPRLKLQRAGETEKPTMAVIDFDGRGISVLEAQTLTDRFTTELDYTDRVRMVDRRTMTDVLVEQGFSAGECTSEECAAEV
;
A
#
# COMPACT_ATOMS: atom_id res chain seq x y z
N THR A 1 0.67 1.51 15.05
CA THR A 1 0.57 0.18 14.39
C THR A 1 -0.17 0.33 13.06
N GLU A 2 0.18 -0.48 12.06
CA GLU A 2 -0.43 -0.40 10.73
C GLU A 2 -1.95 -0.66 10.79
N ILE A 3 -2.41 -1.62 11.58
CA ILE A 3 -3.85 -1.89 11.78
C ILE A 3 -4.57 -0.66 12.33
N GLY A 4 -3.98 0.05 13.30
CA GLY A 4 -4.55 1.30 13.82
C GLY A 4 -4.67 2.39 12.76
N ASN A 5 -3.76 2.42 11.78
CA ASN A 5 -3.77 3.36 10.68
C ASN A 5 -4.92 3.11 9.68
N THR A 6 -5.53 1.91 9.68
CA THR A 6 -6.71 1.61 8.86
C THR A 6 -7.96 2.34 9.34
N ASN A 7 -7.97 2.80 10.59
CA ASN A 7 -9.11 3.45 11.27
C ASN A 7 -10.40 2.58 11.32
N ALA A 8 -10.28 1.28 11.05
CA ALA A 8 -11.39 0.33 11.06
C ALA A 8 -11.68 -0.25 12.43
N VAL A 9 -10.65 -0.28 13.30
CA VAL A 9 -10.71 -0.90 14.62
C VAL A 9 -10.03 -0.03 15.67
N ARG A 10 -10.49 -0.14 16.91
CA ARG A 10 -9.84 0.44 18.07
C ARG A 10 -8.93 -0.60 18.71
N LEU A 11 -7.62 -0.36 18.69
CA LEU A 11 -6.64 -1.28 19.26
C LEU A 11 -6.47 -1.06 20.77
N ILE A 12 -6.31 -2.17 21.50
CA ILE A 12 -5.82 -2.17 22.87
C ILE A 12 -4.29 -2.16 22.84
N GLU A 13 -3.70 -1.38 23.72
CA GLU A 13 -2.24 -1.29 23.81
C GLU A 13 -1.63 -2.62 24.28
N ARG A 14 -0.52 -3.01 23.65
CA ARG A 14 0.21 -4.23 23.99
C ARG A 14 0.55 -4.34 25.49
N LYS A 15 0.88 -3.23 26.12
CA LYS A 15 1.19 -3.18 27.55
C LYS A 15 0.00 -3.60 28.43
N ALA A 16 -1.23 -3.30 28.02
CA ALA A 16 -2.42 -3.76 28.73
C ALA A 16 -2.58 -5.27 28.67
N ILE A 17 -2.27 -5.86 27.50
CA ILE A 17 -2.26 -7.32 27.30
C ILE A 17 -1.19 -7.97 28.22
N GLU A 18 0.02 -7.44 28.21
CA GLU A 18 1.14 -7.93 29.04
C GLU A 18 0.82 -7.88 30.53
N ASN A 19 0.20 -6.80 31.00
CA ASN A 19 -0.20 -6.66 32.41
C ASN A 19 -1.23 -7.73 32.81
N ILE A 20 -2.28 -7.94 32.01
CA ILE A 20 -3.30 -8.95 32.29
C ILE A 20 -2.70 -10.35 32.27
N MET A 21 -1.87 -10.66 31.31
CA MET A 21 -1.18 -11.96 31.25
C MET A 21 -0.32 -12.19 32.50
N ALA A 22 0.40 -11.18 32.97
CA ALA A 22 1.21 -11.24 34.17
C ALA A 22 0.35 -11.45 35.45
N GLU A 23 -0.77 -10.73 35.56
CA GLU A 23 -1.71 -10.87 36.69
C GLU A 23 -2.35 -12.27 36.76
N GLN A 24 -2.62 -12.88 35.59
CA GLN A 24 -3.17 -14.23 35.50
C GLN A 24 -2.11 -15.33 35.58
N GLY A 25 -0.83 -14.96 35.76
CA GLY A 25 0.26 -15.93 35.80
C GLY A 25 0.55 -16.61 34.47
N LEU A 26 0.04 -16.04 33.37
CA LEU A 26 0.28 -16.53 32.02
C LEU A 26 1.59 -15.92 31.51
N ALA A 27 2.60 -16.76 31.33
CA ALA A 27 3.82 -16.30 30.65
C ALA A 27 3.48 -15.95 29.20
N GLN A 28 4.04 -14.84 28.69
CA GLN A 28 3.81 -14.35 27.34
C GLN A 28 4.06 -15.40 26.24
N SER A 29 4.92 -16.38 26.52
CA SER A 29 5.20 -17.54 25.66
C SER A 29 4.20 -18.70 25.80
N GLY A 30 3.29 -18.65 26.78
CA GLY A 30 2.37 -19.74 27.08
C GLY A 30 0.97 -19.60 26.45
N CYS A 31 0.60 -18.40 25.98
CA CYS A 31 -0.69 -18.16 25.38
C CYS A 31 -0.61 -18.27 23.84
N VAL A 32 -0.38 -19.48 23.35
CA VAL A 32 -0.24 -19.77 21.90
C VAL A 32 -1.48 -20.45 21.31
N THR A 33 -2.46 -20.82 22.13
CA THR A 33 -3.72 -21.43 21.68
C THR A 33 -4.82 -20.38 21.56
N ASP A 34 -5.82 -20.67 20.74
CA ASP A 34 -6.97 -19.79 20.53
C ASP A 34 -7.80 -19.64 21.80
N GLU A 35 -7.94 -20.72 22.57
CA GLU A 35 -8.66 -20.72 23.84
C GLU A 35 -8.02 -19.75 24.84
N CYS A 36 -6.69 -19.81 24.99
CA CYS A 36 -5.97 -18.90 25.87
C CYS A 36 -6.10 -17.44 25.39
N ALA A 37 -5.98 -17.19 24.08
CA ALA A 37 -6.16 -15.85 23.54
C ALA A 37 -7.59 -15.33 23.73
N ALA A 38 -8.61 -16.20 23.64
CA ALA A 38 -10.00 -15.83 23.91
C ALA A 38 -10.21 -15.45 25.38
N GLU A 39 -9.63 -16.19 26.34
CA GLU A 39 -9.68 -15.85 27.76
C GLU A 39 -9.07 -14.49 28.06
N VAL A 40 -7.88 -14.21 27.49
CA VAL A 40 -7.24 -12.89 27.59
C VAL A 40 -8.11 -11.80 26.95
N GLY A 41 -8.72 -12.09 25.81
CA GLY A 41 -9.63 -11.17 25.13
C GLY A 41 -10.86 -10.81 25.97
N GLN A 42 -11.45 -11.80 26.68
CA GLN A 42 -12.57 -11.59 27.62
C GLN A 42 -12.16 -10.67 28.77
N LEU A 43 -10.99 -10.89 29.35
CA LEU A 43 -10.46 -10.07 30.44
C LEU A 43 -10.18 -8.61 30.00
N LEU A 44 -9.77 -8.44 28.74
CA LEU A 44 -9.58 -7.12 28.12
C LEU A 44 -10.88 -6.44 27.68
N GLY A 45 -11.99 -7.19 27.62
CA GLY A 45 -13.28 -6.69 27.13
C GLY A 45 -13.22 -6.35 25.63
N VAL A 46 -12.42 -7.07 24.84
CA VAL A 46 -12.34 -6.85 23.38
C VAL A 46 -13.26 -7.82 22.63
N GLN A 47 -13.72 -7.43 21.46
CA GLN A 47 -14.59 -8.24 20.61
C GLN A 47 -13.81 -9.24 19.77
N TYR A 48 -12.62 -8.87 19.35
CA TYR A 48 -11.77 -9.68 18.46
C TYR A 48 -10.33 -9.74 19.00
N MET A 49 -9.70 -10.88 18.78
CA MET A 49 -8.27 -11.07 18.99
C MET A 49 -7.61 -11.46 17.67
N ILE A 50 -6.37 -11.04 17.51
CA ILE A 50 -5.53 -11.45 16.38
C ILE A 50 -4.34 -12.18 16.94
N ASN A 51 -4.08 -13.37 16.44
CA ASN A 51 -2.84 -14.10 16.65
C ASN A 51 -2.20 -14.44 15.31
N GLY A 52 -0.92 -14.79 15.34
CA GLY A 52 -0.22 -15.18 14.12
C GLY A 52 1.14 -15.81 14.40
N ILE A 53 1.66 -16.42 13.35
CA ILE A 53 2.96 -17.06 13.34
C ILE A 53 3.80 -16.44 12.23
N LEU A 54 5.03 -16.11 12.56
CA LEU A 54 6.05 -15.69 11.60
C LEU A 54 7.10 -16.79 11.51
N GLY A 55 7.19 -17.43 10.35
CA GLY A 55 8.18 -18.48 10.06
C GLY A 55 9.27 -17.97 9.12
N LYS A 56 10.46 -18.56 9.24
CA LYS A 56 11.55 -18.37 8.27
C LYS A 56 12.13 -19.70 7.86
N MET A 57 12.28 -19.92 6.55
CA MET A 57 12.95 -21.08 5.99
C MET A 57 13.83 -20.67 4.81
N GLY A 58 15.15 -20.68 4.99
CA GLY A 58 16.08 -20.10 4.02
C GLY A 58 15.85 -18.59 3.87
N ASP A 59 15.62 -18.14 2.64
CA ASP A 59 15.32 -16.74 2.31
C ASP A 59 13.81 -16.46 2.21
N SER A 60 12.98 -17.48 2.50
CA SER A 60 11.53 -17.35 2.50
C SER A 60 10.99 -17.09 3.91
N TYR A 61 10.05 -16.18 4.01
CA TYR A 61 9.30 -15.89 5.24
C TYR A 61 7.82 -16.23 5.02
N THR A 62 7.21 -16.87 6.01
CA THR A 62 5.77 -17.12 6.02
C THR A 62 5.13 -16.32 7.14
N ILE A 63 4.00 -15.70 6.86
CA ILE A 63 3.19 -14.98 7.83
C ILE A 63 1.80 -15.59 7.79
N ASP A 64 1.40 -16.20 8.89
CA ASP A 64 0.05 -16.69 9.10
C ASP A 64 -0.59 -15.85 10.19
N ALA A 65 -1.71 -15.20 9.88
CA ALA A 65 -2.45 -14.42 10.86
C ALA A 65 -3.93 -14.76 10.80
N LYS A 66 -4.58 -14.80 11.96
CA LYS A 66 -6.03 -14.98 12.04
C LYS A 66 -6.63 -14.05 13.08
N MET A 67 -7.81 -13.55 12.75
CA MET A 67 -8.68 -12.80 13.63
C MET A 67 -9.86 -13.68 14.00
N PHE A 68 -10.17 -13.77 15.28
CA PHE A 68 -11.28 -14.56 15.78
C PHE A 68 -12.13 -13.75 16.78
N SER A 69 -13.39 -14.13 16.86
CA SER A 69 -14.34 -13.58 17.84
C SER A 69 -14.02 -14.10 19.23
N VAL A 70 -13.91 -13.20 20.19
CA VAL A 70 -13.69 -13.58 21.62
C VAL A 70 -14.94 -14.23 22.21
N GLU A 71 -16.13 -13.87 21.71
CA GLU A 71 -17.41 -14.39 22.19
C GLU A 71 -17.64 -15.83 21.75
N THR A 72 -17.40 -16.12 20.45
CA THR A 72 -17.72 -17.44 19.87
C THR A 72 -16.51 -18.33 19.68
N GLY A 73 -15.28 -17.80 19.73
CA GLY A 73 -14.05 -18.52 19.39
C GLY A 73 -13.89 -18.79 17.89
N GLU A 74 -14.84 -18.38 17.06
CA GLU A 74 -14.80 -18.64 15.61
C GLU A 74 -13.83 -17.71 14.90
N THR A 75 -13.09 -18.25 13.92
CA THR A 75 -12.23 -17.46 13.06
C THR A 75 -13.10 -16.62 12.10
N VAL A 76 -12.96 -15.32 12.20
CA VAL A 76 -13.67 -14.34 11.36
C VAL A 76 -12.91 -14.07 10.07
N GLN A 77 -11.58 -13.99 10.17
CA GLN A 77 -10.70 -13.72 9.04
C GLN A 77 -9.36 -14.44 9.25
N ALA A 78 -8.82 -15.00 8.18
CA ALA A 78 -7.48 -15.57 8.17
C ALA A 78 -6.72 -15.09 6.94
N VAL A 79 -5.46 -14.77 7.09
CA VAL A 79 -4.57 -14.29 6.03
C VAL A 79 -3.27 -15.05 6.12
N ASN A 80 -2.79 -15.49 4.97
CA ASN A 80 -1.54 -16.21 4.82
C ASN A 80 -0.75 -15.57 3.69
N THR A 81 0.54 -15.32 3.92
CA THR A 81 1.43 -14.83 2.85
C THR A 81 2.81 -15.44 2.98
N THR A 82 3.44 -15.65 1.84
CA THR A 82 4.84 -16.04 1.74
C THR A 82 5.59 -14.93 1.02
N TYR A 83 6.70 -14.51 1.58
CA TYR A 83 7.57 -13.49 1.04
C TYR A 83 8.98 -14.05 0.84
N GLU A 84 9.58 -13.81 -0.32
CA GLU A 84 10.96 -14.15 -0.63
C GLU A 84 11.76 -12.86 -0.80
N GLY A 85 12.83 -12.71 -0.02
CA GLY A 85 13.70 -11.54 -0.09
C GLY A 85 14.24 -11.10 1.26
N GLU A 86 14.76 -9.88 1.30
CA GLU A 86 15.34 -9.28 2.50
C GLU A 86 14.26 -8.96 3.55
N ILE A 87 14.64 -9.02 4.83
CA ILE A 87 13.71 -8.82 5.96
C ILE A 87 12.99 -7.47 5.93
N GLU A 88 13.60 -6.46 5.31
CA GLU A 88 13.02 -5.13 5.14
C GLU A 88 11.74 -5.15 4.31
N GLY A 89 11.63 -6.07 3.34
CA GLY A 89 10.41 -6.25 2.53
C GLY A 89 9.21 -6.75 3.33
N LEU A 90 9.44 -7.42 4.47
CA LEU A 90 8.36 -7.85 5.37
C LEU A 90 7.55 -6.69 5.91
N LEU A 91 8.12 -5.47 6.00
CA LEU A 91 7.38 -4.29 6.44
C LEU A 91 6.21 -3.99 5.51
N LEU A 92 6.42 -4.15 4.19
CA LEU A 92 5.36 -3.97 3.20
C LEU A 92 4.30 -5.08 3.30
N GLU A 93 4.72 -6.34 3.45
CA GLU A 93 3.78 -7.46 3.65
C GLU A 93 2.94 -7.27 4.93
N MET A 94 3.54 -6.80 6.01
CA MET A 94 2.82 -6.47 7.25
C MET A 94 1.82 -5.32 7.06
N GLN A 95 2.14 -4.33 6.23
CA GLN A 95 1.19 -3.26 5.89
C GLN A 95 -0.01 -3.83 5.12
N ILE A 96 0.22 -4.62 4.08
CA ILE A 96 -0.83 -5.24 3.27
C ILE A 96 -1.71 -6.14 4.15
N LEU A 97 -1.10 -7.03 4.92
CA LEU A 97 -1.78 -7.94 5.82
C LEU A 97 -2.66 -7.21 6.85
N SER A 98 -2.24 -6.02 7.29
CA SER A 98 -3.02 -5.19 8.22
C SER A 98 -4.36 -4.71 7.64
N TRP A 99 -4.47 -4.52 6.33
CA TRP A 99 -5.73 -4.21 5.65
C TRP A 99 -6.58 -5.46 5.44
N GLU A 100 -5.94 -6.54 5.00
CA GLU A 100 -6.62 -7.80 4.69
C GLU A 100 -7.24 -8.44 5.93
N ILE A 101 -6.52 -8.44 7.07
CA ILE A 101 -6.98 -9.11 8.31
C ILE A 101 -8.22 -8.43 8.91
N VAL A 102 -8.42 -7.15 8.68
CA VAL A 102 -9.63 -6.42 9.11
C VAL A 102 -10.69 -6.35 8.01
N GLY A 103 -10.53 -7.11 6.92
CA GLY A 103 -11.51 -7.23 5.83
C GLY A 103 -11.60 -5.99 4.94
N LEU A 104 -10.59 -5.13 4.92
CA LEU A 104 -10.55 -3.93 4.10
C LEU A 104 -9.80 -4.17 2.79
N GLU A 105 -10.18 -3.41 1.77
CA GLU A 105 -9.44 -3.40 0.50
C GLU A 105 -8.05 -2.76 0.68
N VAL A 106 -7.02 -3.49 0.22
CA VAL A 106 -5.63 -3.01 0.25
C VAL A 106 -5.49 -1.80 -0.67
N PRO A 107 -4.95 -0.67 -0.19
CA PRO A 107 -4.73 0.52 -1.00
C PRO A 107 -3.89 0.21 -2.26
N PRO A 108 -4.25 0.78 -3.42
CA PRO A 108 -3.54 0.53 -4.69
C PRO A 108 -2.03 0.76 -4.59
N ARG A 109 -1.60 1.78 -3.85
CA ARG A 109 -0.17 2.08 -3.62
C ARG A 109 0.61 0.90 -3.02
N LEU A 110 -0.01 0.14 -2.08
CA LEU A 110 0.65 -1.01 -1.45
C LEU A 110 0.69 -2.21 -2.39
N LYS A 111 -0.36 -2.40 -3.20
CA LYS A 111 -0.39 -3.43 -4.24
C LYS A 111 0.72 -3.21 -5.28
N LEU A 112 0.91 -1.97 -5.73
CA LEU A 112 1.97 -1.59 -6.65
C LEU A 112 3.37 -1.80 -6.05
N GLN A 113 3.57 -1.40 -4.79
CA GLN A 113 4.85 -1.63 -4.10
C GLN A 113 5.17 -3.13 -3.97
N ARG A 114 4.16 -3.97 -3.67
CA ARG A 114 4.32 -5.42 -3.54
C ARG A 114 4.71 -6.10 -4.85
N ALA A 115 4.14 -5.65 -5.97
CA ALA A 115 4.43 -6.22 -7.27
C ALA A 115 5.90 -6.04 -7.71
N GLY A 116 6.71 -5.32 -6.90
CA GLY A 116 8.04 -4.88 -7.32
C GLY A 116 7.92 -3.89 -8.49
N GLU A 117 6.69 -3.69 -8.87
CA GLU A 117 6.23 -2.66 -9.75
C GLU A 117 6.20 -1.35 -8.94
N THR A 118 7.35 -0.75 -8.85
CA THR A 118 7.33 0.63 -9.23
C THR A 118 7.16 0.64 -10.76
N GLU A 119 6.07 0.16 -11.31
CA GLU A 119 5.60 0.73 -12.54
C GLU A 119 5.29 2.17 -12.19
N LYS A 120 6.34 2.97 -12.39
CA LYS A 120 6.22 4.41 -12.33
C LYS A 120 5.05 4.71 -13.24
N PRO A 121 4.00 5.38 -12.78
CA PRO A 121 2.89 5.70 -13.65
C PRO A 121 3.45 6.37 -14.90
N THR A 122 3.04 5.91 -16.05
CA THR A 122 3.45 6.50 -17.32
C THR A 122 2.74 7.84 -17.45
N MET A 123 3.50 8.90 -17.70
CA MET A 123 2.99 10.26 -17.75
C MET A 123 3.51 10.98 -18.99
N ALA A 124 2.62 11.66 -19.67
CA ALA A 124 2.95 12.60 -20.74
C ALA A 124 2.70 14.04 -20.25
N VAL A 125 3.52 14.97 -20.68
CA VAL A 125 3.35 16.40 -20.42
C VAL A 125 3.05 17.09 -21.74
N ILE A 126 1.87 17.69 -21.83
CA ILE A 126 1.47 18.54 -22.97
C ILE A 126 2.11 19.91 -22.80
N ASP A 127 2.41 20.58 -23.91
CA ASP A 127 2.99 21.93 -23.89
C ASP A 127 2.09 22.91 -23.12
N PHE A 128 2.70 23.68 -22.25
CA PHE A 128 1.99 24.70 -21.48
C PHE A 128 1.54 25.83 -22.39
N ASP A 129 0.32 26.31 -22.19
CA ASP A 129 -0.19 27.52 -22.86
C ASP A 129 0.50 28.76 -22.26
N GLY A 130 1.27 29.44 -23.11
CA GLY A 130 2.05 30.61 -22.72
C GLY A 130 1.22 31.89 -22.72
N ARG A 131 0.76 32.33 -21.55
CA ARG A 131 0.05 33.63 -21.40
C ARG A 131 1.03 34.74 -21.01
N GLY A 132 1.28 35.64 -21.95
CA GLY A 132 2.20 36.77 -21.74
C GLY A 132 3.69 36.42 -21.92
N ILE A 133 3.99 35.23 -22.40
CA ILE A 133 5.31 34.76 -22.82
C ILE A 133 5.22 34.21 -24.25
N SER A 134 6.36 34.07 -24.93
CA SER A 134 6.39 33.48 -26.27
C SER A 134 6.18 31.95 -26.21
N VAL A 135 5.71 31.38 -27.32
CA VAL A 135 5.54 29.92 -27.48
C VAL A 135 6.86 29.19 -27.19
N LEU A 136 8.00 29.73 -27.65
CA LEU A 136 9.31 29.13 -27.41
C LEU A 136 9.70 29.11 -25.91
N GLU A 137 9.37 30.19 -25.19
CA GLU A 137 9.60 30.23 -23.74
C GLU A 137 8.70 29.26 -23.01
N ALA A 138 7.42 29.14 -23.39
CA ALA A 138 6.50 28.15 -22.80
C ALA A 138 7.00 26.74 -23.04
N GLN A 139 7.45 26.38 -24.24
CA GLN A 139 8.02 25.08 -24.56
C GLN A 139 9.28 24.80 -23.74
N THR A 140 10.18 25.78 -23.63
CA THR A 140 11.41 25.63 -22.82
C THR A 140 11.09 25.34 -21.36
N LEU A 141 10.07 26.00 -20.81
CA LEU A 141 9.62 25.78 -19.44
C LEU A 141 8.94 24.40 -19.27
N THR A 142 8.16 23.97 -20.26
CA THR A 142 7.56 22.64 -20.28
C THR A 142 8.64 21.55 -20.31
N ASP A 143 9.67 21.71 -21.14
CA ASP A 143 10.79 20.77 -21.21
C ASP A 143 11.56 20.70 -19.88
N ARG A 144 11.76 21.84 -19.24
CA ARG A 144 12.40 21.89 -17.91
C ARG A 144 11.53 21.19 -16.86
N PHE A 145 10.23 21.46 -16.84
CA PHE A 145 9.29 20.81 -15.93
C PHE A 145 9.29 19.29 -16.11
N THR A 146 9.23 18.81 -17.37
CA THR A 146 9.29 17.40 -17.71
C THR A 146 10.58 16.75 -17.20
N THR A 147 11.71 17.45 -17.37
CA THR A 147 13.02 16.99 -16.88
C THR A 147 13.03 16.89 -15.35
N GLU A 148 12.46 17.86 -14.63
CA GLU A 148 12.40 17.83 -13.16
C GLU A 148 11.47 16.71 -12.67
N LEU A 149 10.35 16.44 -13.38
CA LEU A 149 9.48 15.28 -13.06
C LEU A 149 10.23 13.96 -13.22
N ASP A 150 11.00 13.79 -14.29
CA ASP A 150 11.80 12.58 -14.53
C ASP A 150 12.85 12.39 -13.43
N TYR A 151 13.49 13.46 -12.97
CA TYR A 151 14.44 13.41 -11.85
C TYR A 151 13.80 13.01 -10.52
N THR A 152 12.48 13.14 -10.35
CA THR A 152 11.82 12.65 -9.14
C THR A 152 11.85 11.13 -9.01
N ASP A 153 12.12 10.43 -10.10
CA ASP A 153 12.12 8.96 -10.20
C ASP A 153 10.77 8.31 -9.79
N ARG A 154 9.69 9.09 -9.77
CA ARG A 154 8.33 8.66 -9.37
C ARG A 154 7.43 8.32 -10.55
N VAL A 155 7.78 8.76 -11.75
CA VAL A 155 7.00 8.59 -12.97
C VAL A 155 7.90 8.12 -14.11
N ARG A 156 7.31 7.45 -15.09
CA ARG A 156 7.96 7.15 -16.38
C ARG A 156 7.45 8.18 -17.38
N MET A 157 8.33 9.03 -17.88
CA MET A 157 7.95 10.02 -18.87
C MET A 157 7.81 9.38 -20.25
N VAL A 158 6.70 9.68 -20.95
CA VAL A 158 6.56 9.41 -22.39
C VAL A 158 7.38 10.45 -23.13
N ASP A 159 8.23 9.99 -24.02
CA ASP A 159 9.02 10.91 -24.83
C ASP A 159 8.12 11.69 -25.81
N ARG A 160 8.47 12.96 -26.06
CA ARG A 160 7.71 13.88 -26.88
C ARG A 160 7.49 13.36 -28.31
N ARG A 161 8.42 12.61 -28.89
CA ARG A 161 8.27 12.05 -30.23
C ARG A 161 7.16 11.01 -30.27
N THR A 162 7.18 10.08 -29.33
CA THR A 162 6.14 9.07 -29.19
C THR A 162 4.77 9.71 -29.03
N MET A 163 4.66 10.76 -28.19
CA MET A 163 3.41 11.50 -28.02
C MET A 163 2.99 12.20 -29.33
N THR A 164 3.92 12.83 -30.03
CA THR A 164 3.63 13.50 -31.32
C THR A 164 3.20 12.50 -32.39
N ASP A 165 3.83 11.33 -32.46
CA ASP A 165 3.49 10.29 -33.43
C ASP A 165 2.06 9.78 -33.18
N VAL A 166 1.68 9.54 -31.91
CA VAL A 166 0.30 9.14 -31.53
C VAL A 166 -0.71 10.24 -31.89
N LEU A 167 -0.41 11.51 -31.59
CA LEU A 167 -1.29 12.65 -31.94
C LEU A 167 -1.52 12.73 -33.43
N VAL A 168 -0.47 12.58 -34.23
CA VAL A 168 -0.56 12.62 -35.71
C VAL A 168 -1.36 11.43 -36.24
N GLU A 169 -1.18 10.23 -35.71
CA GLU A 169 -1.96 9.05 -36.09
C GLU A 169 -3.46 9.23 -35.79
N GLN A 170 -3.81 9.93 -34.71
CA GLN A 170 -5.19 10.25 -34.34
C GLN A 170 -5.76 11.46 -35.06
N GLY A 171 -4.96 12.11 -35.95
CA GLY A 171 -5.39 13.23 -36.75
C GLY A 171 -5.32 14.60 -36.06
N PHE A 172 -4.61 14.67 -34.92
CA PHE A 172 -4.36 15.95 -34.25
C PHE A 172 -3.04 16.56 -34.70
N SER A 173 -3.02 17.90 -34.87
CA SER A 173 -1.76 18.60 -35.06
C SER A 173 -1.07 18.83 -33.73
N ALA A 174 0.25 18.70 -33.69
CA ALA A 174 1.07 18.73 -32.45
C ALA A 174 0.97 20.00 -31.57
N GLY A 175 0.20 20.99 -31.97
CA GLY A 175 -0.05 22.24 -31.22
C GLY A 175 -1.52 22.49 -30.87
N GLU A 176 -2.43 21.61 -31.27
CA GLU A 176 -3.88 21.83 -31.09
C GLU A 176 -4.46 21.11 -29.86
N CYS A 177 -3.72 20.15 -29.29
CA CYS A 177 -4.15 19.40 -28.10
C CYS A 177 -3.75 20.15 -26.82
N THR A 178 -4.52 21.17 -26.45
CA THR A 178 -4.30 21.97 -25.23
C THR A 178 -5.47 21.86 -24.24
N SER A 179 -6.53 21.10 -24.58
CA SER A 179 -7.68 20.87 -23.71
C SER A 179 -7.61 19.55 -22.96
N GLU A 180 -8.26 19.48 -21.79
CA GLU A 180 -8.38 18.26 -20.98
C GLU A 180 -9.10 17.12 -21.74
N GLU A 181 -10.06 17.48 -22.61
CA GLU A 181 -10.80 16.53 -23.42
C GLU A 181 -9.90 15.86 -24.46
N CYS A 182 -9.06 16.63 -25.13
CA CYS A 182 -8.07 16.10 -26.08
C CYS A 182 -7.03 15.21 -25.38
N ALA A 183 -6.58 15.59 -24.19
CA ALA A 183 -5.61 14.81 -23.42
C ALA A 183 -6.15 13.45 -22.93
N ALA A 184 -7.47 13.31 -22.80
CA ALA A 184 -8.11 12.08 -22.37
C ALA A 184 -8.36 11.09 -23.52
N GLU A 185 -8.31 11.55 -24.79
CA GLU A 185 -8.51 10.70 -25.98
C GLU A 185 -7.21 10.09 -26.53
N VAL A 186 -6.05 10.53 -26.04
CA VAL A 186 -4.70 10.09 -26.42
C VAL A 186 -4.09 9.16 -25.38
#